data_00322a5a9263cc80d80804feafe9d889
#
_entry.id   00322a5a9263cc80d80804feafe9d889
#
_cell.length_a   1.000
_cell.length_b   1.000
_cell.length_c   1.000
_cell.angle_alpha   90.00
_cell.angle_beta   90.00
_cell.angle_gamma   90.00
#
_symmetry.space_group_name_H-M   'P 1'
#
loop_
_entity.id
_entity.type
_entity.pdbx_description
1 polymer ?
#
loop_
_entity_poly.entity_id
_entity_poly.type
_entity_poly.pdbx_seq_one_letter_code
_entity_poly.pdbx_strand_id
1 'polypeptide(L)'
;MEKILVVDFGSQYTQLIARRLRELKVYSEVCPWDELPALDEVQGFILSGGPETSNIEGNPTINESIFDLNKPILGICYGMQVLAFQEGGSVENEGKKEFGYAQVSLQNKSSLFSNLDKNLDVWMSHGDKVTSLPDGYETVAVSDNSPIAAFENSEKKYFGLQFHPEVTHTKKGLEIIDNFIKECDVERRWTEEDILKTI
;
A
#
# COMPACT_ATOMS: atom_id res chain seq x y z
N MET A 1 16.45 -11.98 9.83
CA MET A 1 15.27 -12.62 9.19
C MET A 1 14.69 -11.63 8.21
N GLU A 2 14.49 -12.05 6.96
CA GLU A 2 13.87 -11.22 5.94
C GLU A 2 12.49 -10.74 6.38
N LYS A 3 12.16 -9.49 6.08
CA LYS A 3 10.94 -8.84 6.56
C LYS A 3 10.33 -7.88 5.54
N ILE A 4 9.04 -7.64 5.70
CA ILE A 4 8.35 -6.48 5.12
C ILE A 4 8.19 -5.44 6.23
N LEU A 5 8.61 -4.21 5.96
CA LEU A 5 8.45 -3.10 6.88
C LEU A 5 7.14 -2.37 6.59
N VAL A 6 6.28 -2.25 7.60
CA VAL A 6 5.05 -1.48 7.54
C VAL A 6 5.29 -0.11 8.15
N VAL A 7 5.26 0.92 7.32
CA VAL A 7 5.45 2.31 7.75
C VAL A 7 4.09 2.90 8.11
N ASP A 8 3.95 3.29 9.38
CA ASP A 8 2.71 3.80 9.95
C ASP A 8 2.60 5.32 9.81
N PHE A 9 1.64 5.77 9.01
CA PHE A 9 1.29 7.19 8.85
C PHE A 9 0.11 7.62 9.76
N GLY A 10 -0.27 6.79 10.72
CA GLY A 10 -1.34 7.10 11.67
C GLY A 10 -2.69 6.47 11.33
N SER A 11 -2.71 5.41 10.53
CA SER A 11 -3.94 4.67 10.22
C SER A 11 -4.41 3.82 11.40
N GLN A 12 -5.72 3.78 11.62
CA GLN A 12 -6.33 2.80 12.54
C GLN A 12 -6.20 1.35 12.05
N TYR A 13 -5.83 1.13 10.78
CA TYR A 13 -5.74 -0.19 10.16
C TYR A 13 -4.30 -0.72 10.01
N THR A 14 -3.29 0.01 10.48
CA THR A 14 -1.88 -0.39 10.33
C THR A 14 -1.61 -1.77 10.92
N GLN A 15 -2.18 -2.09 12.09
CA GLN A 15 -2.01 -3.40 12.71
C GLN A 15 -2.70 -4.53 11.92
N LEU A 16 -3.75 -4.22 11.16
CA LEU A 16 -4.38 -5.19 10.26
C LEU A 16 -3.44 -5.56 9.11
N ILE A 17 -2.67 -4.60 8.58
CA ILE A 17 -1.67 -4.89 7.54
C ILE A 17 -0.66 -5.92 8.08
N ALA A 18 -0.08 -5.66 9.24
CA ALA A 18 0.86 -6.58 9.88
C ALA A 18 0.23 -7.96 10.14
N ARG A 19 -1.03 -7.99 10.55
CA ARG A 19 -1.77 -9.24 10.74
C ARG A 19 -1.93 -10.02 9.44
N ARG A 20 -2.28 -9.37 8.32
CA ARG A 20 -2.39 -10.02 7.01
C ARG A 20 -1.07 -10.63 6.55
N LEU A 21 0.04 -9.92 6.77
CA LEU A 21 1.37 -10.45 6.47
C LEU A 21 1.68 -11.72 7.29
N ARG A 22 1.34 -11.74 8.58
CA ARG A 22 1.50 -12.92 9.44
C ARG A 22 0.64 -14.09 8.98
N GLU A 23 -0.62 -13.85 8.61
CA GLU A 23 -1.51 -14.87 8.05
C GLU A 23 -0.89 -15.51 6.79
N LEU A 24 -0.13 -14.73 6.02
CA LEU A 24 0.61 -15.18 4.83
C LEU A 24 2.03 -15.69 5.16
N LYS A 25 2.36 -15.88 6.43
CA LYS A 25 3.62 -16.41 6.97
C LYS A 25 4.85 -15.55 6.68
N VAL A 26 4.65 -14.24 6.56
CA VAL A 26 5.72 -13.25 6.37
C VAL A 26 6.00 -12.52 7.67
N TYR A 27 7.26 -12.43 8.03
CA TYR A 27 7.69 -11.58 9.14
C TYR A 27 7.57 -10.10 8.76
N SER A 28 6.99 -9.32 9.67
CA SER A 28 6.80 -7.89 9.47
C SER A 28 7.08 -7.11 10.75
N GLU A 29 7.61 -5.93 10.60
CA GLU A 29 7.74 -4.93 11.66
C GLU A 29 6.91 -3.71 11.30
N VAL A 30 6.35 -3.06 12.30
CA VAL A 30 5.64 -1.78 12.16
C VAL A 30 6.49 -0.70 12.80
N CYS A 31 6.72 0.39 12.08
CA CYS A 31 7.44 1.54 12.59
C CYS A 31 6.71 2.85 12.25
N PRO A 32 6.82 3.89 13.06
CA PRO A 32 6.35 5.22 12.70
C PRO A 32 7.15 5.77 11.51
N TRP A 33 6.52 6.64 10.74
CA TRP A 33 7.10 7.19 9.50
C TRP A 33 8.36 8.04 9.74
N ASP A 34 8.50 8.61 10.91
CA ASP A 34 9.60 9.49 11.33
C ASP A 34 10.70 8.78 12.15
N GLU A 35 10.52 7.50 12.42
CA GLU A 35 11.50 6.70 13.18
C GLU A 35 11.68 5.32 12.55
N LEU A 36 12.52 5.24 11.52
CA LEU A 36 12.79 3.99 10.84
C LEU A 36 13.79 3.13 11.66
N PRO A 37 13.54 1.81 11.78
CA PRO A 37 14.52 0.88 12.34
C PRO A 37 15.68 0.66 11.37
N ALA A 38 16.62 -0.22 11.74
CA ALA A 38 17.62 -0.72 10.81
C ALA A 38 16.94 -1.39 9.60
N LEU A 39 17.36 -1.01 8.40
CA LEU A 39 16.75 -1.45 7.14
C LEU A 39 17.37 -2.74 6.57
N ASP A 40 18.30 -3.33 7.31
CA ASP A 40 18.87 -4.63 6.97
C ASP A 40 17.75 -5.69 6.89
N GLU A 41 17.84 -6.61 5.94
CA GLU A 41 16.86 -7.68 5.76
C GLU A 41 15.46 -7.22 5.28
N VAL A 42 15.22 -5.92 5.04
CA VAL A 42 13.95 -5.44 4.47
C VAL A 42 13.88 -5.81 2.99
N GLN A 43 12.84 -6.55 2.61
CA GLN A 43 12.60 -6.98 1.23
C GLN A 43 11.49 -6.21 0.53
N GLY A 44 10.70 -5.45 1.28
CA GLY A 44 9.65 -4.59 0.75
C GLY A 44 9.04 -3.71 1.82
N PHE A 45 8.30 -2.70 1.38
CA PHE A 45 7.64 -1.72 2.24
C PHE A 45 6.15 -1.68 1.96
N ILE A 46 5.35 -1.59 3.01
CA ILE A 46 3.94 -1.22 2.91
C ILE A 46 3.75 0.10 3.65
N LEU A 47 3.24 1.09 2.94
CA LEU A 47 2.93 2.41 3.46
C LEU A 47 1.45 2.44 3.83
N SER A 48 1.14 2.64 5.11
CA SER A 48 -0.24 2.58 5.60
C SER A 48 -1.07 3.77 5.13
N GLY A 49 -2.36 3.73 5.41
CA GLY A 49 -3.22 4.92 5.42
C GLY A 49 -2.74 5.94 6.46
N GLY A 50 -3.37 7.09 6.49
CA GLY A 50 -2.96 8.18 7.38
C GLY A 50 -4.03 9.27 7.47
N PRO A 51 -3.61 10.53 7.70
CA PRO A 51 -4.53 11.64 7.82
C PRO A 51 -5.35 11.87 6.54
N GLU A 52 -6.58 12.35 6.68
CA GLU A 52 -7.51 12.61 5.58
C GLU A 52 -7.22 13.91 4.81
N THR A 53 -6.09 14.57 5.02
CA THR A 53 -5.83 15.90 4.49
C THR A 53 -4.91 15.91 3.29
N SER A 54 -5.27 16.70 2.28
CA SER A 54 -4.52 16.93 1.04
C SER A 54 -3.23 17.72 1.22
N ASN A 55 -3.06 18.41 2.34
CA ASN A 55 -1.85 19.18 2.59
C ASN A 55 -0.71 18.25 3.00
N ILE A 56 -0.02 17.72 2.01
CA ILE A 56 1.15 16.87 2.23
C ILE A 56 2.31 17.66 2.82
N GLU A 57 2.39 18.98 2.58
CA GLU A 57 3.32 19.87 3.28
C GLU A 57 2.99 19.90 4.78
N GLY A 58 3.91 19.44 5.62
CA GLY A 58 3.76 19.36 7.08
C GLY A 58 3.09 18.10 7.60
N ASN A 59 2.64 17.19 6.73
CA ASN A 59 2.13 15.87 7.08
C ASN A 59 3.21 14.76 6.92
N PRO A 60 2.93 13.55 7.40
CA PRO A 60 3.84 12.41 7.26
C PRO A 60 4.30 12.18 5.81
N THR A 61 5.58 11.97 5.60
CA THR A 61 6.21 11.72 4.31
C THR A 61 7.03 10.42 4.34
N ILE A 62 7.39 9.92 3.15
CA ILE A 62 8.26 8.76 3.03
C ILE A 62 9.72 9.25 3.20
N ASN A 63 10.46 8.58 4.07
CA ASN A 63 11.89 8.83 4.22
C ASN A 63 12.64 8.40 2.95
N GLU A 64 13.53 9.27 2.45
CA GLU A 64 14.27 9.03 1.20
C GLU A 64 15.10 7.75 1.23
N SER A 65 15.59 7.33 2.39
CA SER A 65 16.32 6.08 2.53
C SER A 65 15.54 4.83 2.10
N ILE A 66 14.22 4.89 2.09
CA ILE A 66 13.34 3.82 1.59
C ILE A 66 13.50 3.67 0.07
N PHE A 67 13.55 4.79 -0.65
CA PHE A 67 13.75 4.77 -2.11
C PHE A 67 15.15 4.28 -2.51
N ASP A 68 16.16 4.60 -1.72
CA ASP A 68 17.56 4.20 -1.97
C ASP A 68 17.77 2.69 -1.96
N LEU A 69 16.91 1.95 -1.26
CA LEU A 69 16.99 0.49 -1.20
C LEU A 69 16.49 -0.21 -2.47
N ASN A 70 15.79 0.48 -3.35
CA ASN A 70 15.23 -0.09 -4.57
C ASN A 70 14.42 -1.39 -4.34
N LYS A 71 13.67 -1.42 -3.24
CA LYS A 71 12.78 -2.54 -2.89
C LYS A 71 11.34 -2.23 -3.26
N PRO A 72 10.49 -3.25 -3.51
CA PRO A 72 9.07 -3.03 -3.78
C PRO A 72 8.38 -2.21 -2.71
N ILE A 73 7.48 -1.32 -3.14
CA ILE A 73 6.67 -0.45 -2.26
C ILE A 73 5.20 -0.60 -2.62
N LEU A 74 4.36 -0.82 -1.62
CA LEU A 74 2.90 -0.76 -1.73
C LEU A 74 2.37 0.37 -0.86
N GLY A 75 1.83 1.42 -1.48
CA GLY A 75 1.14 2.51 -0.79
C GLY A 75 -0.36 2.24 -0.71
N ILE A 76 -0.94 2.39 0.48
CA ILE A 76 -2.37 2.19 0.75
C ILE A 76 -2.98 3.53 1.16
N CYS A 77 -4.03 3.98 0.45
CA CYS A 77 -4.77 5.19 0.75
C CYS A 77 -3.83 6.42 0.83
N TYR A 78 -3.61 6.98 2.02
CA TYR A 78 -2.64 8.07 2.22
C TYR A 78 -1.23 7.67 1.75
N GLY A 79 -0.77 6.46 2.01
CA GLY A 79 0.53 5.95 1.55
C GLY A 79 0.66 5.96 0.03
N MET A 80 -0.42 5.64 -0.71
CA MET A 80 -0.48 5.78 -2.16
C MET A 80 -0.32 7.24 -2.59
N GLN A 81 -1.01 8.15 -1.92
CA GLN A 81 -1.01 9.58 -2.24
C GLN A 81 0.37 10.20 -2.03
N VAL A 82 1.01 9.89 -0.90
CA VAL A 82 2.37 10.35 -0.59
C VAL A 82 3.38 9.80 -1.59
N LEU A 83 3.27 8.53 -1.95
CA LEU A 83 4.15 7.91 -2.97
C LEU A 83 4.01 8.64 -4.31
N ALA A 84 2.79 8.86 -4.78
CA ALA A 84 2.54 9.59 -6.03
C ALA A 84 3.10 11.01 -5.97
N PHE A 85 2.86 11.74 -4.88
CA PHE A 85 3.31 13.11 -4.70
C PHE A 85 4.84 13.23 -4.69
N GLN A 86 5.53 12.40 -3.90
CA GLN A 86 6.99 12.45 -3.80
C GLN A 86 7.70 12.00 -5.09
N GLU A 87 7.05 11.17 -5.90
CA GLU A 87 7.57 10.77 -7.21
C GLU A 87 7.22 11.76 -8.34
N GLY A 88 6.48 12.85 -8.05
CA GLY A 88 6.19 13.95 -8.97
C GLY A 88 4.75 14.02 -9.52
N GLY A 89 3.85 13.21 -8.97
CA GLY A 89 2.41 13.28 -9.25
C GLY A 89 1.69 14.36 -8.46
N SER A 90 0.37 14.43 -8.61
CA SER A 90 -0.48 15.41 -7.92
C SER A 90 -1.58 14.74 -7.11
N VAL A 91 -1.87 15.33 -5.95
CA VAL A 91 -2.94 14.91 -5.04
C VAL A 91 -3.82 16.13 -4.76
N GLU A 92 -5.12 15.99 -4.93
CA GLU A 92 -6.07 17.08 -4.77
C GLU A 92 -7.34 16.65 -4.00
N ASN A 93 -7.98 17.63 -3.37
CA ASN A 93 -9.30 17.48 -2.79
C ASN A 93 -10.34 18.03 -3.77
N GLU A 94 -11.05 17.13 -4.44
CA GLU A 94 -12.12 17.52 -5.38
C GLU A 94 -13.51 17.63 -4.71
N GLY A 95 -13.57 17.63 -3.39
CA GLY A 95 -14.80 17.78 -2.63
C GLY A 95 -15.72 16.55 -2.60
N LYS A 96 -15.38 15.49 -3.30
CA LYS A 96 -16.10 14.21 -3.27
C LYS A 96 -15.33 13.23 -2.40
N LYS A 97 -15.89 12.91 -1.25
CA LYS A 97 -15.35 11.90 -0.35
C LYS A 97 -15.94 10.52 -0.71
N GLU A 98 -15.11 9.49 -0.58
CA GLU A 98 -15.48 8.10 -0.80
C GLU A 98 -15.29 7.30 0.49
N PHE A 99 -16.39 6.86 1.09
CA PHE A 99 -16.37 6.06 2.31
C PHE A 99 -17.27 4.84 2.14
N GLY A 100 -16.74 3.68 2.50
CA GLY A 100 -17.49 2.43 2.47
C GLY A 100 -17.24 1.61 1.22
N TYR A 101 -18.25 0.84 0.84
CA TYR A 101 -18.19 -0.05 -0.30
C TYR A 101 -18.06 0.71 -1.62
N ALA A 102 -17.16 0.22 -2.45
CA ALA A 102 -17.02 0.65 -3.84
C ALA A 102 -16.63 -0.54 -4.73
N GLN A 103 -16.78 -0.38 -6.03
CA GLN A 103 -16.28 -1.33 -7.00
C GLN A 103 -15.20 -0.68 -7.84
N VAL A 104 -14.06 -1.35 -7.99
CA VAL A 104 -13.00 -0.94 -8.91
C VAL A 104 -12.98 -1.84 -10.13
N SER A 105 -12.65 -1.25 -11.28
CA SER A 105 -12.48 -1.95 -12.55
C SER A 105 -11.03 -1.91 -12.98
N LEU A 106 -10.43 -3.08 -13.20
CA LEU A 106 -9.07 -3.21 -13.70
C LEU A 106 -8.99 -2.75 -15.16
N GLN A 107 -8.01 -1.90 -15.48
CA GLN A 107 -7.82 -1.32 -16.81
C GLN A 107 -6.65 -1.95 -17.54
N ASN A 108 -5.55 -2.16 -16.85
CA ASN A 108 -4.31 -2.69 -17.40
C ASN A 108 -3.85 -3.94 -16.63
N LYS A 109 -2.98 -4.72 -17.24
CA LYS A 109 -2.36 -5.85 -16.56
C LYS A 109 -1.44 -5.32 -15.45
N SER A 110 -1.53 -5.96 -14.29
CA SER A 110 -0.67 -5.69 -13.16
C SER A 110 -0.37 -6.99 -12.43
N SER A 111 0.87 -7.15 -11.98
CA SER A 111 1.26 -8.30 -11.15
C SER A 111 0.50 -8.31 -9.81
N LEU A 112 0.18 -7.11 -9.29
CA LEU A 112 -0.58 -6.96 -8.05
C LEU A 112 -2.00 -7.55 -8.13
N PHE A 113 -2.60 -7.54 -9.31
CA PHE A 113 -3.95 -8.06 -9.55
C PHE A 113 -3.95 -9.39 -10.34
N SER A 114 -2.83 -10.09 -10.32
CA SER A 114 -2.69 -11.38 -11.00
C SER A 114 -3.72 -12.39 -10.50
N ASN A 115 -4.40 -13.07 -11.44
CA ASN A 115 -5.45 -14.06 -11.18
C ASN A 115 -6.69 -13.53 -10.47
N LEU A 116 -6.96 -12.22 -10.55
CA LEU A 116 -8.17 -11.60 -10.03
C LEU A 116 -9.15 -11.21 -11.14
N ASP A 117 -10.42 -11.13 -10.78
CA ASP A 117 -11.49 -10.70 -11.70
C ASP A 117 -11.33 -9.23 -12.10
N LYS A 118 -11.88 -8.88 -13.25
CA LYS A 118 -11.83 -7.50 -13.78
C LYS A 118 -12.45 -6.47 -12.84
N ASN A 119 -13.50 -6.84 -12.12
CA ASN A 119 -14.20 -5.98 -11.17
C ASN A 119 -14.02 -6.53 -9.76
N LEU A 120 -13.63 -5.68 -8.84
CA LEU A 120 -13.35 -6.04 -7.45
C LEU A 120 -14.16 -5.17 -6.49
N ASP A 121 -14.75 -5.84 -5.49
CA ASP A 121 -15.41 -5.17 -4.37
C ASP A 121 -14.37 -4.75 -3.33
N VAL A 122 -14.32 -3.46 -3.03
CA VAL A 122 -13.31 -2.86 -2.18
C VAL A 122 -13.92 -1.93 -1.13
N TRP A 123 -13.11 -1.57 -0.14
CA TRP A 123 -13.47 -0.60 0.88
C TRP A 123 -12.64 0.68 0.72
N MET A 124 -13.34 1.79 0.55
CA MET A 124 -12.78 3.13 0.42
C MET A 124 -12.91 3.91 1.75
N SER A 125 -11.93 4.75 2.03
CA SER A 125 -11.96 5.67 3.17
C SER A 125 -11.02 6.84 2.88
N HIS A 126 -11.44 7.76 1.98
CA HIS A 126 -10.61 8.89 1.61
C HIS A 126 -11.42 10.13 1.18
N GLY A 127 -10.83 11.30 1.37
CA GLY A 127 -11.34 12.58 0.84
C GLY A 127 -10.50 13.11 -0.31
N ASP A 128 -9.20 12.87 -0.25
CA ASP A 128 -8.24 13.28 -1.27
C ASP A 128 -7.96 12.13 -2.23
N LYS A 129 -7.48 12.45 -3.42
CA LYS A 129 -7.13 11.47 -4.44
C LYS A 129 -5.98 11.93 -5.32
N VAL A 130 -5.29 10.97 -5.90
CA VAL A 130 -4.30 11.21 -6.93
C VAL A 130 -5.01 11.66 -8.21
N THR A 131 -4.62 12.82 -8.72
CA THR A 131 -5.20 13.42 -9.95
C THR A 131 -4.27 13.34 -11.15
N SER A 132 -2.97 13.22 -10.94
CA SER A 132 -2.01 12.93 -11.99
C SER A 132 -0.90 12.01 -11.49
N LEU A 133 -0.46 11.13 -12.38
CA LEU A 133 0.62 10.18 -12.09
C LEU A 133 2.00 10.78 -12.44
N PRO A 134 3.05 10.36 -11.70
CA PRO A 134 4.42 10.64 -12.10
C PRO A 134 4.81 9.94 -13.39
N ASP A 135 5.90 10.38 -14.01
CA ASP A 135 6.46 9.71 -15.19
C ASP A 135 6.84 8.24 -14.88
N GLY A 136 6.53 7.36 -15.81
CA GLY A 136 6.78 5.92 -15.68
C GLY A 136 5.72 5.13 -14.88
N TYR A 137 4.69 5.82 -14.42
CA TYR A 137 3.54 5.18 -13.75
C TYR A 137 2.36 5.04 -14.69
N GLU A 138 1.55 4.02 -14.45
CA GLU A 138 0.29 3.82 -15.18
C GLU A 138 -0.88 3.52 -14.23
N THR A 139 -2.08 3.93 -14.64
CA THR A 139 -3.31 3.59 -13.94
C THR A 139 -3.66 2.13 -14.21
N VAL A 140 -3.87 1.33 -13.16
CA VAL A 140 -4.23 -0.08 -13.29
C VAL A 140 -5.66 -0.39 -12.84
N ALA A 141 -6.28 0.48 -12.06
CA ALA A 141 -7.69 0.36 -11.69
C ALA A 141 -8.35 1.73 -11.55
N VAL A 142 -9.65 1.77 -11.82
CA VAL A 142 -10.51 2.96 -11.68
C VAL A 142 -11.76 2.63 -10.88
N SER A 143 -12.35 3.62 -10.22
CA SER A 143 -13.72 3.58 -9.68
C SER A 143 -14.55 4.74 -10.21
N ASP A 144 -15.83 4.76 -9.91
CA ASP A 144 -16.73 5.85 -10.35
C ASP A 144 -16.28 7.23 -9.86
N ASN A 145 -15.68 7.29 -8.67
CA ASN A 145 -15.24 8.54 -8.05
C ASN A 145 -13.71 8.72 -8.01
N SER A 146 -12.95 7.70 -8.38
CA SER A 146 -11.49 7.75 -8.39
C SER A 146 -10.96 7.29 -9.76
N PRO A 147 -10.60 8.24 -10.63
CA PRO A 147 -10.04 7.91 -11.94
C PRO A 147 -8.69 7.21 -11.85
N ILE A 148 -8.03 7.29 -10.69
CA ILE A 148 -6.83 6.54 -10.34
C ILE A 148 -7.09 5.84 -9.00
N ALA A 149 -7.75 4.68 -9.05
CA ALA A 149 -8.00 3.88 -7.86
C ALA A 149 -6.83 2.96 -7.51
N ALA A 150 -6.00 2.65 -8.49
CA ALA A 150 -4.71 1.98 -8.32
C ALA A 150 -3.77 2.36 -9.44
N PHE A 151 -2.49 2.41 -9.13
CA PHE A 151 -1.41 2.65 -10.08
C PHE A 151 -0.22 1.72 -9.85
N GLU A 152 0.66 1.62 -10.84
CA GLU A 152 1.96 0.98 -10.67
C GLU A 152 3.06 1.63 -11.52
N ASN A 153 4.29 1.47 -11.04
CA ASN A 153 5.50 1.53 -11.83
C ASN A 153 6.12 0.14 -11.81
N SER A 154 5.97 -0.60 -12.90
CA SER A 154 6.40 -2.00 -12.97
C SER A 154 7.92 -2.17 -12.92
N GLU A 155 8.69 -1.18 -13.38
CA GLU A 155 10.15 -1.21 -13.35
C GLU A 155 10.68 -1.08 -11.92
N LYS A 156 10.14 -0.12 -11.16
CA LYS A 156 10.51 0.09 -9.74
C LYS A 156 9.83 -0.90 -8.81
N LYS A 157 8.77 -1.59 -9.24
CA LYS A 157 7.85 -2.37 -8.40
C LYS A 157 7.20 -1.52 -7.31
N TYR A 158 6.75 -0.33 -7.68
CA TYR A 158 6.00 0.58 -6.83
C TYR A 158 4.53 0.54 -7.20
N PHE A 159 3.68 0.32 -6.19
CA PHE A 159 2.24 0.13 -6.34
C PHE A 159 1.48 1.07 -5.42
N GLY A 160 0.34 1.55 -5.87
CA GLY A 160 -0.57 2.35 -5.06
C GLY A 160 -2.00 1.85 -5.15
N LEU A 161 -2.68 1.78 -4.00
CA LEU A 161 -4.09 1.44 -3.86
C LEU A 161 -4.80 2.56 -3.10
N GLN A 162 -5.87 3.11 -3.66
CA GLN A 162 -6.70 4.07 -2.95
C GLN A 162 -7.59 3.39 -1.90
N PHE A 163 -7.93 2.14 -2.12
CA PHE A 163 -8.72 1.33 -1.20
C PHE A 163 -7.84 0.54 -0.21
N HIS A 164 -8.48 0.00 0.81
CA HIS A 164 -7.86 -0.74 1.90
C HIS A 164 -7.94 -2.25 1.67
N PRO A 165 -6.84 -2.92 1.25
CA PRO A 165 -6.84 -4.38 1.05
C PRO A 165 -6.80 -5.15 2.38
N GLU A 166 -6.37 -4.52 3.46
CA GLU A 166 -6.20 -5.13 4.79
C GLU A 166 -7.52 -5.40 5.50
N VAL A 167 -8.59 -4.65 5.17
CA VAL A 167 -9.89 -4.80 5.82
C VAL A 167 -10.71 -5.93 5.20
N THR A 168 -11.58 -6.58 6.00
CA THR A 168 -12.39 -7.73 5.55
C THR A 168 -13.41 -7.39 4.47
N HIS A 169 -13.80 -6.11 4.36
CA HIS A 169 -14.75 -5.62 3.35
C HIS A 169 -14.17 -5.60 1.93
N THR A 170 -12.84 -5.58 1.79
CA THR A 170 -12.17 -5.81 0.51
C THR A 170 -12.03 -7.32 0.31
N LYS A 171 -12.94 -7.92 -0.48
CA LYS A 171 -13.08 -9.38 -0.57
C LYS A 171 -11.83 -10.09 -1.06
N LYS A 172 -11.07 -9.48 -1.96
CA LYS A 172 -9.83 -10.03 -2.54
C LYS A 172 -8.57 -9.37 -1.98
N GLY A 173 -8.69 -8.71 -0.82
CA GLY A 173 -7.59 -7.98 -0.21
C GLY A 173 -6.39 -8.85 0.14
N LEU A 174 -6.63 -10.05 0.67
CA LEU A 174 -5.57 -10.99 1.03
C LEU A 174 -4.79 -11.47 -0.19
N GLU A 175 -5.46 -11.74 -1.31
CA GLU A 175 -4.84 -12.12 -2.57
C GLU A 175 -4.00 -10.99 -3.17
N ILE A 176 -4.44 -9.74 -3.03
CA ILE A 176 -3.68 -8.56 -3.46
C ILE A 176 -2.39 -8.44 -2.63
N ILE A 177 -2.48 -8.56 -1.32
CA ILE A 177 -1.31 -8.54 -0.43
C ILE A 177 -0.37 -9.71 -0.74
N ASP A 178 -0.91 -10.90 -1.00
CA ASP A 178 -0.15 -12.08 -1.40
C ASP A 178 0.62 -11.85 -2.70
N ASN A 179 0.01 -11.22 -3.69
CA ASN A 179 0.67 -10.85 -4.94
C ASN A 179 1.81 -9.85 -4.70
N PHE A 180 1.62 -8.88 -3.81
CA PHE A 180 2.70 -7.95 -3.45
C PHE A 180 3.88 -8.66 -2.75
N ILE A 181 3.58 -9.60 -1.86
CA ILE A 181 4.62 -10.42 -1.20
C ILE A 181 5.46 -11.17 -2.24
N LYS A 182 4.85 -11.69 -3.31
CA LYS A 182 5.58 -12.33 -4.41
C LYS A 182 6.54 -11.38 -5.12
N GLU A 183 6.14 -10.11 -5.27
CA GLU A 183 7.04 -9.09 -5.84
C GLU A 183 8.23 -8.78 -4.94
N CYS A 184 8.07 -8.91 -3.62
CA CYS A 184 9.14 -8.70 -2.64
C CYS A 184 10.16 -9.83 -2.60
N ASP A 185 9.81 -11.02 -3.10
CA ASP A 185 10.65 -12.23 -3.03
C ASP A 185 11.14 -12.53 -1.60
N VAL A 186 10.26 -12.30 -0.61
CA VAL A 186 10.55 -12.47 0.80
C VAL A 186 10.28 -13.89 1.27
N GLU A 187 11.09 -14.39 2.19
CA GLU A 187 10.89 -15.71 2.79
C GLU A 187 9.59 -15.80 3.59
N ARG A 188 8.83 -16.90 3.39
CA ARG A 188 7.59 -17.19 4.11
C ARG A 188 7.83 -18.27 5.16
N ARG A 189 8.51 -17.90 6.24
CA ARG A 189 8.89 -18.83 7.31
C ARG A 189 8.33 -18.45 8.68
N TRP A 190 7.53 -17.38 8.75
CA TRP A 190 6.95 -16.93 10.00
C TRP A 190 5.90 -17.92 10.50
N THR A 191 6.16 -18.54 11.67
CA THR A 191 5.30 -19.54 12.29
C THR A 191 4.77 -19.06 13.63
N GLU A 192 3.73 -19.74 14.17
CA GLU A 192 3.22 -19.48 15.53
C GLU A 192 4.31 -19.66 16.60
N GLU A 193 5.27 -20.57 16.39
CA GLU A 193 6.40 -20.75 17.30
C GLU A 193 7.34 -19.54 17.31
N ASP A 194 7.48 -18.83 16.21
CA ASP A 194 8.30 -17.62 16.12
C ASP A 194 7.64 -16.46 16.87
N ILE A 195 6.31 -16.39 16.88
CA ILE A 195 5.56 -15.41 17.66
C ILE A 195 5.85 -15.58 19.16
N LEU A 196 5.89 -16.81 19.64
CA LEU A 196 6.13 -17.11 21.06
C LEU A 196 7.57 -16.79 21.52
N LYS A 197 8.52 -16.70 20.59
CA LYS A 197 9.92 -16.35 20.90
C LYS A 197 10.17 -14.83 20.94
N THR A 198 9.21 -14.04 20.44
CA THR A 198 9.32 -12.57 20.35
C THR A 198 8.54 -11.83 21.44
N ILE A 199 7.82 -12.56 22.30
CA ILE A 199 7.16 -12.04 23.50
C ILE A 199 8.06 -12.29 24.72
#